data_5153a2a35083241f4e896a6b2b0651ef
#
_entry.id   5153a2a35083241f4e896a6b2b0651ef
#
_cell.length_a   1.000
_cell.length_b   1.000
_cell.length_c   1.000
_cell.angle_alpha   90.00
_cell.angle_beta   90.00
_cell.angle_gamma   90.00
#
_symmetry.space_group_name_H-M   'P 1'
#
loop_
_entity.id
_entity.type
_entity.pdbx_description
1 polymer ?
#
loop_
_entity_poly.entity_id
_entity_poly.type
_entity_poly.pdbx_seq_one_letter_code
_entity_poly.pdbx_strand_id
1 'polypeptide(L)'
;MARDDEEKNGLLAALPAAVAAQWLPQLEPVEMPLGKVLYEPGIKLSHVYFPTTSIVSLLYVMENGASAEIAVVGHEGIVGISMFMGGNSTPSRAVVQSAGHGLRLKSDLLLTEFNRAGPVLHLLLRYTQALITQMAQTAVCNRHHSLDQQLCRWLLLSLDRLRSSELAMTQELIANMLGVRREGVTEAAGHLHKAGLIRYRRGHITVLDRPGLEQRVCECYAVVKKEYDRLLAATAS
;
A
#
# COMPACT_ATOMS: atom_id res chain seq x y z
N MET A 1 11.11 -4.10 -21.57
CA MET A 1 10.21 -4.63 -20.52
C MET A 1 10.67 -4.23 -19.12
N ALA A 2 11.85 -4.55 -18.62
CA ALA A 2 12.25 -4.18 -17.24
C ALA A 2 12.38 -2.66 -16.99
N ARG A 3 12.86 -1.86 -17.95
CA ARG A 3 12.93 -0.40 -17.80
C ARG A 3 11.57 0.30 -17.70
N ASP A 4 10.58 -0.11 -18.49
CA ASP A 4 9.22 0.45 -18.42
C ASP A 4 8.52 0.14 -17.09
N ASP A 5 8.88 -0.97 -16.45
CA ASP A 5 8.27 -1.38 -15.18
C ASP A 5 8.97 -0.72 -13.97
N GLU A 6 10.26 -0.38 -14.07
CA GLU A 6 10.99 0.39 -13.07
C GLU A 6 10.43 1.81 -12.93
N GLU A 7 10.21 2.50 -14.04
CA GLU A 7 9.60 3.84 -14.07
C GLU A 7 8.18 3.88 -13.50
N LYS A 8 7.52 2.71 -13.38
CA LYS A 8 6.19 2.58 -12.79
C LYS A 8 6.20 2.49 -11.27
N ASN A 9 7.36 2.31 -10.62
CA ASN A 9 7.46 2.35 -9.15
C ASN A 9 8.29 3.55 -8.71
N GLY A 10 7.68 4.40 -7.88
CA GLY A 10 8.25 5.68 -7.48
C GLY A 10 9.56 5.60 -6.69
N LEU A 11 9.75 4.53 -5.88
CA LEU A 11 11.03 4.35 -5.18
C LEU A 11 12.14 3.92 -6.13
N LEU A 12 11.85 3.03 -7.08
CA LEU A 12 12.83 2.62 -8.09
C LEU A 12 13.20 3.79 -9.00
N ALA A 13 12.22 4.60 -9.40
CA ALA A 13 12.44 5.80 -10.22
C ALA A 13 13.28 6.87 -9.49
N ALA A 14 13.24 6.90 -8.15
CA ALA A 14 14.00 7.84 -7.32
C ALA A 14 15.42 7.35 -6.96
N LEU A 15 15.84 6.17 -7.43
CA LEU A 15 17.19 5.66 -7.16
C LEU A 15 18.25 6.46 -7.89
N PRO A 16 19.44 6.64 -7.28
CA PRO A 16 20.62 7.15 -8.01
C PRO A 16 20.93 6.29 -9.24
N ALA A 17 21.29 6.91 -10.35
CA ALA A 17 21.51 6.21 -11.62
C ALA A 17 22.49 5.02 -11.53
N ALA A 18 23.55 5.15 -10.72
CA ALA A 18 24.52 4.07 -10.50
C ALA A 18 23.90 2.85 -9.79
N VAL A 19 23.01 3.07 -8.82
CA VAL A 19 22.29 2.01 -8.09
C VAL A 19 21.21 1.40 -8.97
N ALA A 20 20.45 2.23 -9.68
CA ALA A 20 19.48 1.75 -10.67
C ALA A 20 20.15 0.83 -11.70
N ALA A 21 21.28 1.22 -12.27
CA ALA A 21 22.05 0.39 -13.23
C ALA A 21 22.51 -0.96 -12.62
N GLN A 22 22.81 -0.99 -11.31
CA GLN A 22 23.21 -2.21 -10.61
C GLN A 22 22.00 -3.12 -10.30
N TRP A 23 20.85 -2.53 -9.91
CA TRP A 23 19.67 -3.29 -9.50
C TRP A 23 18.82 -3.77 -10.68
N LEU A 24 18.74 -3.00 -11.78
CA LEU A 24 17.90 -3.32 -12.93
C LEU A 24 18.07 -4.78 -13.45
N PRO A 25 19.30 -5.28 -13.63
CA PRO A 25 19.51 -6.66 -14.10
C PRO A 25 19.11 -7.73 -13.06
N GLN A 26 18.92 -7.33 -11.79
CA GLN A 26 18.60 -8.20 -10.67
C GLN A 26 17.13 -8.15 -10.27
N LEU A 27 16.36 -7.20 -10.83
CA LEU A 27 14.93 -7.10 -10.61
C LEU A 27 14.20 -8.19 -11.39
N GLU A 28 13.42 -8.99 -10.67
CA GLU A 28 12.62 -10.07 -11.26
C GLU A 28 11.15 -9.62 -11.35
N PRO A 29 10.55 -9.60 -12.54
CA PRO A 29 9.11 -9.38 -12.69
C PRO A 29 8.30 -10.46 -11.99
N VAL A 30 7.25 -10.08 -11.28
CA VAL A 30 6.36 -11.01 -10.58
C VAL A 30 4.90 -10.66 -10.81
N GLU A 31 4.09 -11.69 -11.08
CA GLU A 31 2.65 -11.59 -11.05
C GLU A 31 2.16 -11.54 -9.59
N MET A 32 1.26 -10.62 -9.32
CA MET A 32 0.64 -10.40 -8.02
C MET A 32 -0.87 -10.62 -8.14
N PRO A 33 -1.34 -11.89 -8.20
CA PRO A 33 -2.78 -12.17 -8.25
C PRO A 33 -3.44 -11.83 -6.91
N LEU A 34 -4.72 -11.44 -6.97
CA LEU A 34 -5.55 -11.13 -5.79
C LEU A 34 -5.45 -12.24 -4.75
N GLY A 35 -5.23 -11.86 -3.49
CA GLY A 35 -5.13 -12.77 -2.35
C GLY A 35 -3.78 -13.49 -2.19
N LYS A 36 -2.82 -13.27 -3.12
CA LYS A 36 -1.47 -13.85 -2.96
C LYS A 36 -0.80 -13.29 -1.71
N VAL A 37 -0.35 -14.20 -0.84
CA VAL A 37 0.47 -13.84 0.32
C VAL A 37 1.91 -13.71 -0.12
N LEU A 38 2.53 -12.55 0.13
CA LEU A 38 3.94 -12.30 -0.17
C LEU A 38 4.83 -12.73 1.00
N TYR A 39 4.36 -12.56 2.22
CA TYR A 39 4.98 -13.12 3.42
C TYR A 39 3.98 -13.30 4.56
N GLU A 40 4.25 -14.27 5.40
CA GLU A 40 3.52 -14.59 6.64
C GLU A 40 4.24 -14.02 7.87
N PRO A 41 3.52 -13.81 9.00
CA PRO A 41 4.13 -13.39 10.26
C PRO A 41 5.29 -14.30 10.68
N GLY A 42 6.39 -13.70 11.15
CA GLY A 42 7.55 -14.40 11.69
C GLY A 42 8.48 -15.03 10.65
N ILE A 43 8.10 -15.09 9.38
CA ILE A 43 8.94 -15.66 8.31
C ILE A 43 10.06 -14.69 7.94
N LYS A 44 11.28 -15.22 7.80
CA LYS A 44 12.43 -14.46 7.30
C LYS A 44 12.20 -14.12 5.82
N LEU A 45 12.28 -12.84 5.50
CA LEU A 45 12.10 -12.37 4.13
C LEU A 45 13.37 -12.60 3.30
N SER A 46 13.22 -13.21 2.13
CA SER A 46 14.30 -13.38 1.15
C SER A 46 14.31 -12.33 0.05
N HIS A 47 13.17 -11.66 -0.15
CA HIS A 47 12.98 -10.63 -1.17
C HIS A 47 12.19 -9.46 -0.62
N VAL A 48 12.40 -8.31 -1.21
CA VAL A 48 11.51 -7.16 -1.13
C VAL A 48 10.74 -7.03 -2.43
N TYR A 49 9.57 -6.38 -2.38
CA TYR A 49 8.70 -6.25 -3.56
C TYR A 49 8.40 -4.78 -3.82
N PHE A 50 8.43 -4.41 -5.09
CA PHE A 50 8.09 -3.09 -5.62
C PHE A 50 6.83 -3.24 -6.49
N PRO A 51 5.63 -2.99 -5.96
CA PRO A 51 4.42 -3.02 -6.77
C PRO A 51 4.50 -1.98 -7.91
N THR A 52 3.97 -2.32 -9.09
CA THR A 52 3.91 -1.40 -10.24
C THR A 52 2.47 -1.09 -10.64
N THR A 53 1.61 -2.10 -10.62
CA THR A 53 0.18 -1.99 -10.92
C THR A 53 -0.70 -2.70 -9.91
N SER A 54 -0.11 -3.39 -8.93
CA SER A 54 -0.82 -4.06 -7.83
C SER A 54 -0.85 -3.19 -6.58
N ILE A 55 -1.75 -3.54 -5.64
CA ILE A 55 -1.77 -3.01 -4.27
C ILE A 55 -1.55 -4.17 -3.31
N VAL A 56 -0.74 -3.93 -2.30
CA VAL A 56 -0.45 -4.88 -1.22
C VAL A 56 -0.91 -4.30 0.10
N SER A 57 -1.75 -5.04 0.84
CA SER A 57 -2.16 -4.73 2.20
C SER A 57 -1.17 -5.31 3.21
N LEU A 58 -0.78 -4.50 4.19
CA LEU A 58 -0.08 -4.95 5.37
C LEU A 58 -1.10 -5.16 6.49
N LEU A 59 -1.24 -6.41 6.94
CA LEU A 59 -2.27 -6.85 7.88
C LEU A 59 -1.65 -7.33 9.18
N TYR A 60 -2.31 -7.04 10.31
CA TYR A 60 -2.13 -7.81 11.53
C TYR A 60 -3.29 -8.80 11.66
N VAL A 61 -2.93 -10.04 12.00
CA VAL A 61 -3.89 -11.13 12.21
C VAL A 61 -3.85 -11.51 13.68
N MET A 62 -5.01 -11.48 14.33
CA MET A 62 -5.18 -11.82 15.74
C MET A 62 -5.29 -13.34 15.91
N GLU A 63 -5.09 -13.84 17.13
CA GLU A 63 -5.20 -15.28 17.45
C GLU A 63 -6.57 -15.89 17.10
N ASN A 64 -7.64 -15.10 17.18
CA ASN A 64 -8.99 -15.51 16.81
C ASN A 64 -9.27 -15.45 15.29
N GLY A 65 -8.26 -15.12 14.47
CA GLY A 65 -8.36 -14.99 13.02
C GLY A 65 -8.87 -13.65 12.52
N ALA A 66 -9.30 -12.74 13.40
CA ALA A 66 -9.65 -11.38 12.99
C ALA A 66 -8.41 -10.65 12.47
N SER A 67 -8.58 -9.81 11.47
CA SER A 67 -7.49 -9.04 10.88
C SER A 67 -7.88 -7.60 10.66
N ALA A 68 -6.88 -6.72 10.61
CA ALA A 68 -7.05 -5.34 10.21
C ALA A 68 -5.85 -4.88 9.38
N GLU A 69 -6.12 -4.09 8.36
CA GLU A 69 -5.10 -3.45 7.56
C GLU A 69 -4.53 -2.25 8.32
N ILE A 70 -3.22 -2.21 8.42
CA ILE A 70 -2.50 -1.10 9.03
C ILE A 70 -1.96 -0.13 7.99
N ALA A 71 -1.65 -0.62 6.79
CA ALA A 71 -1.19 0.19 5.67
C ALA A 71 -1.39 -0.53 4.34
N VAL A 72 -1.42 0.25 3.26
CA VAL A 72 -1.38 -0.22 1.88
C VAL A 72 -0.12 0.27 1.19
N VAL A 73 0.43 -0.54 0.31
CA VAL A 73 1.60 -0.25 -0.51
C VAL A 73 1.25 -0.47 -1.97
N GLY A 74 1.48 0.52 -2.80
CA GLY A 74 1.33 0.45 -4.26
C GLY A 74 2.60 0.86 -4.98
N HIS A 75 2.44 1.47 -6.14
CA HIS A 75 3.55 1.90 -6.99
C HIS A 75 4.47 2.96 -6.35
N GLU A 76 4.06 3.59 -5.25
CA GLU A 76 4.85 4.59 -4.52
C GLU A 76 5.89 3.99 -3.57
N GLY A 77 5.86 2.67 -3.35
CA GLY A 77 6.55 2.09 -2.21
C GLY A 77 7.21 0.73 -2.42
N ILE A 78 7.65 0.18 -1.30
CA ILE A 78 8.30 -1.13 -1.18
C ILE A 78 7.63 -1.95 -0.07
N VAL A 79 7.43 -3.24 -0.31
CA VAL A 79 6.96 -4.22 0.67
C VAL A 79 8.16 -4.98 1.22
N GLY A 80 8.28 -5.05 2.56
CA GLY A 80 9.39 -5.75 3.23
C GLY A 80 10.36 -4.83 3.96
N ILE A 81 9.89 -3.69 4.50
CA ILE A 81 10.73 -2.72 5.24
C ILE A 81 11.46 -3.32 6.44
N SER A 82 10.92 -4.39 7.07
CA SER A 82 11.56 -5.08 8.19
C SER A 82 12.95 -5.60 7.87
N MET A 83 13.26 -5.82 6.59
CA MET A 83 14.58 -6.26 6.15
C MET A 83 15.69 -5.28 6.53
N PHE A 84 15.50 -4.01 6.22
CA PHE A 84 16.51 -2.97 6.50
C PHE A 84 16.32 -2.27 7.84
N MET A 85 15.21 -2.54 8.55
CA MET A 85 15.01 -2.08 9.93
C MET A 85 15.63 -3.01 10.99
N GLY A 86 16.35 -4.06 10.57
CA GLY A 86 17.11 -4.95 11.45
C GLY A 86 16.33 -6.16 11.98
N GLY A 87 15.02 -6.28 11.68
CA GLY A 87 14.18 -7.38 12.20
C GLY A 87 14.24 -8.66 11.37
N ASN A 88 14.58 -8.58 10.08
CA ASN A 88 14.54 -9.67 9.10
C ASN A 88 13.19 -10.40 8.95
N SER A 89 12.26 -10.18 9.87
CA SER A 89 10.88 -10.69 9.89
C SER A 89 9.96 -9.65 10.53
N THR A 90 8.66 -9.87 10.44
CA THR A 90 7.64 -8.97 11.00
C THR A 90 6.46 -9.78 11.52
N PRO A 91 5.72 -9.34 12.54
CA PRO A 91 4.47 -9.97 12.96
C PRO A 91 3.29 -9.68 12.01
N SER A 92 3.48 -8.86 10.98
CA SER A 92 2.46 -8.58 9.97
C SER A 92 2.51 -9.57 8.81
N ARG A 93 1.36 -9.70 8.11
CA ARG A 93 1.21 -10.41 6.84
C ARG A 93 1.13 -9.39 5.71
N ALA A 94 1.72 -9.69 4.55
CA ALA A 94 1.51 -8.92 3.33
C ALA A 94 0.69 -9.73 2.32
N VAL A 95 -0.44 -9.16 1.88
CA VAL A 95 -1.39 -9.80 0.96
C VAL A 95 -1.70 -8.88 -0.21
N VAL A 96 -1.72 -9.42 -1.41
CA VAL A 96 -2.14 -8.68 -2.60
C VAL A 96 -3.63 -8.36 -2.49
N GLN A 97 -3.94 -7.07 -2.37
CA GLN A 97 -5.28 -6.52 -2.26
C GLN A 97 -5.90 -6.26 -3.63
N SER A 98 -5.10 -5.80 -4.60
CA SER A 98 -5.51 -5.61 -5.98
C SER A 98 -4.52 -6.29 -6.89
N ALA A 99 -5.05 -7.15 -7.77
CA ALA A 99 -4.24 -7.89 -8.73
C ALA A 99 -3.47 -6.96 -9.67
N GLY A 100 -2.30 -7.39 -10.09
CA GLY A 100 -1.43 -6.64 -10.99
C GLY A 100 -0.05 -7.26 -11.06
N HIS A 101 0.95 -6.41 -11.21
CA HIS A 101 2.35 -6.80 -11.35
C HIS A 101 3.22 -6.01 -10.38
N GLY A 102 4.42 -6.48 -10.19
CA GLY A 102 5.49 -5.81 -9.47
C GLY A 102 6.84 -6.38 -9.84
N LEU A 103 7.86 -5.83 -9.22
CA LEU A 103 9.22 -6.31 -9.30
C LEU A 103 9.64 -6.81 -7.92
N ARG A 104 10.51 -7.82 -7.85
CA ARG A 104 11.15 -8.22 -6.60
C ARG A 104 12.66 -8.16 -6.69
N LEU A 105 13.30 -7.89 -5.58
CA LEU A 105 14.75 -7.83 -5.43
C LEU A 105 15.16 -8.70 -4.26
N LYS A 106 16.28 -9.42 -4.40
CA LYS A 106 16.86 -10.18 -3.28
C LYS A 106 17.21 -9.23 -2.14
N SER A 107 16.84 -9.59 -0.92
CA SER A 107 17.06 -8.80 0.29
C SER A 107 18.53 -8.43 0.52
N ASP A 108 19.46 -9.33 0.18
CA ASP A 108 20.89 -9.09 0.39
C ASP A 108 21.44 -7.95 -0.48
N LEU A 109 20.90 -7.77 -1.70
CA LEU A 109 21.28 -6.64 -2.56
C LEU A 109 20.81 -5.31 -1.99
N LEU A 110 19.59 -5.26 -1.48
CA LEU A 110 19.05 -4.07 -0.82
C LEU A 110 19.84 -3.76 0.45
N LEU A 111 20.12 -4.76 1.31
CA LEU A 111 20.89 -4.59 2.53
C LEU A 111 22.32 -4.12 2.27
N THR A 112 22.96 -4.65 1.23
CA THR A 112 24.31 -4.22 0.83
C THR A 112 24.32 -2.72 0.52
N GLU A 113 23.35 -2.23 -0.24
CA GLU A 113 23.26 -0.81 -0.58
C GLU A 113 22.82 0.05 0.59
N PHE A 114 21.87 -0.42 1.41
CA PHE A 114 21.44 0.27 2.64
C PHE A 114 22.61 0.50 3.60
N ASN A 115 23.45 -0.51 3.80
CA ASN A 115 24.60 -0.46 4.71
C ASN A 115 25.76 0.43 4.22
N ARG A 116 25.74 0.84 2.94
CA ARG A 116 26.68 1.86 2.43
C ARG A 116 26.40 3.25 2.97
N ALA A 117 25.27 3.44 3.67
CA ALA A 117 24.86 4.70 4.28
C ALA A 117 24.80 5.90 3.30
N GLY A 118 24.49 5.62 2.04
CA GLY A 118 24.37 6.58 0.95
C GLY A 118 22.94 7.08 0.71
N PRO A 119 22.68 7.66 -0.46
CA PRO A 119 21.35 8.23 -0.81
C PRO A 119 20.19 7.23 -0.71
N VAL A 120 20.44 5.94 -0.96
CA VAL A 120 19.40 4.90 -0.85
C VAL A 120 18.94 4.70 0.59
N LEU A 121 19.86 4.78 1.58
CA LEU A 121 19.49 4.78 2.99
C LEU A 121 18.46 5.88 3.28
N HIS A 122 18.77 7.12 2.88
CA HIS A 122 17.88 8.26 3.13
C HIS A 122 16.55 8.13 2.41
N LEU A 123 16.53 7.61 1.19
CA LEU A 123 15.29 7.34 0.43
C LEU A 123 14.41 6.33 1.17
N LEU A 124 14.99 5.20 1.61
CA LEU A 124 14.27 4.15 2.32
C LEU A 124 13.77 4.62 3.70
N LEU A 125 14.56 5.43 4.42
CA LEU A 125 14.12 6.01 5.70
C LEU A 125 12.98 7.01 5.51
N ARG A 126 13.00 7.87 4.49
CA ARG A 126 11.89 8.78 4.16
C ARG A 126 10.62 7.99 3.83
N TYR A 127 10.72 6.95 3.01
CA TYR A 127 9.59 6.08 2.73
C TYR A 127 9.05 5.42 4.01
N THR A 128 9.93 4.91 4.86
CA THR A 128 9.54 4.31 6.14
C THR A 128 8.80 5.31 7.02
N GLN A 129 9.24 6.56 7.09
CA GLN A 129 8.54 7.63 7.82
C GLN A 129 7.14 7.86 7.26
N ALA A 130 6.97 7.94 5.92
CA ALA A 130 5.67 8.09 5.28
C ALA A 130 4.74 6.89 5.61
N LEU A 131 5.28 5.68 5.57
CA LEU A 131 4.54 4.46 5.91
C LEU A 131 4.12 4.43 7.40
N ILE A 132 5.00 4.84 8.32
CA ILE A 132 4.67 4.99 9.77
C ILE A 132 3.55 6.02 9.94
N THR A 133 3.60 7.15 9.24
CA THR A 133 2.52 8.14 9.26
C THR A 133 1.20 7.54 8.78
N GLN A 134 1.20 6.74 7.72
CA GLN A 134 0.00 6.05 7.25
C GLN A 134 -0.56 5.10 8.33
N MET A 135 0.31 4.31 8.98
CA MET A 135 -0.09 3.39 10.06
C MET A 135 -0.69 4.15 11.26
N ALA A 136 -0.04 5.23 11.69
CA ALA A 136 -0.52 6.06 12.79
C ALA A 136 -1.88 6.70 12.46
N GLN A 137 -2.04 7.26 11.25
CA GLN A 137 -3.32 7.81 10.80
C GLN A 137 -4.41 6.75 10.66
N THR A 138 -4.05 5.51 10.29
CA THR A 138 -5.01 4.39 10.27
C THR A 138 -5.54 4.10 11.67
N ALA A 139 -4.67 4.03 12.68
CA ALA A 139 -5.06 3.78 14.08
C ALA A 139 -5.97 4.90 14.61
N VAL A 140 -5.59 6.18 14.39
CA VAL A 140 -6.41 7.35 14.79
C VAL A 140 -7.75 7.33 14.07
N CYS A 141 -7.77 7.10 12.76
CA CYS A 141 -8.97 7.06 11.95
C CYS A 141 -9.95 5.98 12.44
N ASN A 142 -9.45 4.77 12.69
CA ASN A 142 -10.27 3.65 13.16
C ASN A 142 -10.88 3.91 14.55
N ARG A 143 -10.25 4.76 15.37
CA ARG A 143 -10.75 5.10 16.71
C ARG A 143 -11.76 6.23 16.73
N HIS A 144 -11.60 7.24 15.87
CA HIS A 144 -12.26 8.54 16.01
C HIS A 144 -13.24 8.89 14.89
N HIS A 145 -13.15 8.23 13.73
CA HIS A 145 -13.96 8.58 12.58
C HIS A 145 -15.04 7.54 12.30
N SER A 146 -16.13 7.98 11.65
CA SER A 146 -17.22 7.10 11.23
C SER A 146 -16.77 6.09 10.18
N LEU A 147 -17.47 4.97 10.08
CA LEU A 147 -17.16 3.94 9.09
C LEU A 147 -17.30 4.46 7.65
N ASP A 148 -18.22 5.38 7.39
CA ASP A 148 -18.35 6.07 6.10
C ASP A 148 -17.04 6.81 5.74
N GLN A 149 -16.46 7.54 6.71
CA GLN A 149 -15.20 8.27 6.52
C GLN A 149 -14.01 7.33 6.37
N GLN A 150 -13.97 6.24 7.14
CA GLN A 150 -12.95 5.20 7.01
C GLN A 150 -13.00 4.54 5.63
N LEU A 151 -14.20 4.22 5.14
CA LEU A 151 -14.39 3.64 3.80
C LEU A 151 -13.99 4.63 2.70
N CYS A 152 -14.35 5.91 2.81
CA CYS A 152 -13.90 6.95 1.87
C CYS A 152 -12.37 7.04 1.84
N ARG A 153 -11.71 7.09 3.01
CA ARG A 153 -10.24 7.13 3.11
C ARG A 153 -9.61 5.91 2.44
N TRP A 154 -10.13 4.72 2.73
CA TRP A 154 -9.62 3.47 2.19
C TRP A 154 -9.75 3.40 0.67
N LEU A 155 -10.92 3.82 0.12
CA LEU A 155 -11.14 3.92 -1.32
C LEU A 155 -10.18 4.91 -1.98
N LEU A 156 -10.02 6.10 -1.43
CA LEU A 156 -9.13 7.13 -1.98
C LEU A 156 -7.66 6.69 -1.96
N LEU A 157 -7.17 6.11 -0.85
CA LEU A 157 -5.81 5.57 -0.77
C LEU A 157 -5.57 4.44 -1.78
N SER A 158 -6.58 3.61 -2.04
CA SER A 158 -6.49 2.57 -3.07
C SER A 158 -6.48 3.15 -4.48
N LEU A 159 -7.32 4.15 -4.76
CA LEU A 159 -7.39 4.81 -6.06
C LEU A 159 -6.13 5.62 -6.39
N ASP A 160 -5.46 6.20 -5.38
CA ASP A 160 -4.17 6.89 -5.58
C ASP A 160 -3.08 5.94 -6.08
N ARG A 161 -3.24 4.62 -5.83
CA ARG A 161 -2.30 3.56 -6.19
C ARG A 161 -2.68 2.77 -7.44
N LEU A 162 -3.91 2.96 -7.92
CA LEU A 162 -4.41 2.32 -9.13
C LEU A 162 -4.55 3.33 -10.26
N ARG A 163 -4.36 2.87 -11.49
CA ARG A 163 -4.67 3.65 -12.71
C ARG A 163 -6.12 3.46 -13.17
N SER A 164 -6.98 2.92 -12.31
CA SER A 164 -8.39 2.59 -12.57
C SER A 164 -9.28 3.20 -11.51
N SER A 165 -10.50 3.56 -11.87
CA SER A 165 -11.57 3.94 -10.94
C SER A 165 -12.33 2.74 -10.37
N GLU A 166 -11.93 1.51 -10.71
CA GLU A 166 -12.58 0.28 -10.31
C GLU A 166 -11.68 -0.59 -9.43
N LEU A 167 -12.27 -1.13 -8.36
CA LEU A 167 -11.66 -2.04 -7.40
C LEU A 167 -12.45 -3.35 -7.39
N ALA A 168 -11.76 -4.46 -7.69
CA ALA A 168 -12.34 -5.80 -7.53
C ALA A 168 -12.22 -6.22 -6.07
N MET A 169 -13.29 -6.02 -5.27
CA MET A 169 -13.26 -6.22 -3.82
C MET A 169 -14.63 -6.59 -3.27
N THR A 170 -14.71 -7.67 -2.51
CA THR A 170 -15.95 -8.06 -1.82
C THR A 170 -16.12 -7.25 -0.53
N GLN A 171 -17.37 -7.10 -0.05
CA GLN A 171 -17.65 -6.45 1.24
C GLN A 171 -16.99 -7.18 2.41
N GLU A 172 -16.85 -8.49 2.32
CA GLU A 172 -16.14 -9.31 3.31
C GLU A 172 -14.66 -8.94 3.40
N LEU A 173 -13.99 -8.81 2.23
CA LEU A 173 -12.60 -8.39 2.20
C LEU A 173 -12.41 -6.96 2.73
N ILE A 174 -13.31 -6.03 2.37
CA ILE A 174 -13.28 -4.67 2.92
C ILE A 174 -13.48 -4.69 4.44
N ALA A 175 -14.41 -5.49 4.94
CA ALA A 175 -14.65 -5.63 6.37
C ALA A 175 -13.39 -6.13 7.11
N ASN A 176 -12.72 -7.13 6.57
CA ASN A 176 -11.46 -7.64 7.10
C ASN A 176 -10.34 -6.58 7.04
N MET A 177 -10.26 -5.76 5.98
CA MET A 177 -9.28 -4.67 5.87
C MET A 177 -9.55 -3.56 6.90
N LEU A 178 -10.82 -3.15 7.06
CA LEU A 178 -11.20 -2.10 8.02
C LEU A 178 -11.28 -2.60 9.47
N GLY A 179 -11.21 -3.92 9.71
CA GLY A 179 -11.34 -4.52 11.04
C GLY A 179 -12.75 -4.36 11.63
N VAL A 180 -13.79 -4.40 10.80
CA VAL A 180 -15.19 -4.18 11.17
C VAL A 180 -16.08 -5.34 10.72
N ARG A 181 -17.34 -5.33 11.14
CA ARG A 181 -18.33 -6.32 10.69
C ARG A 181 -18.78 -5.99 9.27
N ARG A 182 -19.09 -7.05 8.48
CA ARG A 182 -19.56 -6.92 7.08
C ARG A 182 -20.82 -6.07 6.95
N GLU A 183 -21.74 -6.16 7.92
CA GLU A 183 -22.97 -5.39 7.93
C GLU A 183 -22.69 -3.88 7.93
N GLY A 184 -21.71 -3.44 8.72
CA GLY A 184 -21.29 -2.03 8.74
C GLY A 184 -20.74 -1.56 7.39
N VAL A 185 -19.93 -2.39 6.71
CA VAL A 185 -19.46 -2.07 5.35
C VAL A 185 -20.63 -1.98 4.37
N THR A 186 -21.61 -2.90 4.48
CA THR A 186 -22.81 -2.88 3.63
C THR A 186 -23.59 -1.58 3.81
N GLU A 187 -23.75 -1.11 5.04
CA GLU A 187 -24.42 0.14 5.36
C GLU A 187 -23.66 1.35 4.84
N ALA A 188 -22.36 1.46 5.16
CA ALA A 188 -21.51 2.55 4.70
C ALA A 188 -21.44 2.62 3.16
N ALA A 189 -21.24 1.50 2.48
CA ALA A 189 -21.27 1.44 1.01
C ALA A 189 -22.65 1.81 0.46
N GLY A 190 -23.73 1.45 1.14
CA GLY A 190 -25.10 1.87 0.81
C GLY A 190 -25.30 3.38 0.89
N HIS A 191 -24.74 4.04 1.90
CA HIS A 191 -24.76 5.50 2.03
C HIS A 191 -24.00 6.19 0.88
N LEU A 192 -22.80 5.71 0.54
CA LEU A 192 -22.00 6.25 -0.56
C LEU A 192 -22.68 6.01 -1.93
N HIS A 193 -23.30 4.85 -2.12
CA HIS A 193 -24.05 4.53 -3.32
C HIS A 193 -25.29 5.43 -3.51
N LYS A 194 -26.09 5.61 -2.46
CA LYS A 194 -27.26 6.52 -2.47
C LYS A 194 -26.87 7.96 -2.76
N ALA A 195 -25.69 8.37 -2.31
CA ALA A 195 -25.12 9.69 -2.58
C ALA A 195 -24.54 9.83 -4.01
N GLY A 196 -24.55 8.76 -4.83
CA GLY A 196 -24.02 8.77 -6.18
C GLY A 196 -22.49 8.76 -6.27
N LEU A 197 -21.78 8.54 -5.16
CA LEU A 197 -20.32 8.60 -5.11
C LEU A 197 -19.65 7.32 -5.63
N ILE A 198 -20.29 6.18 -5.40
CA ILE A 198 -19.81 4.87 -5.83
C ILE A 198 -20.93 4.05 -6.46
N ARG A 199 -20.55 3.06 -7.24
CA ARG A 199 -21.39 1.93 -7.65
C ARG A 199 -20.77 0.65 -7.11
N TYR A 200 -21.57 -0.16 -6.42
CA TYR A 200 -21.14 -1.46 -5.93
C TYR A 200 -21.95 -2.56 -6.62
N ARG A 201 -21.29 -3.47 -7.32
CA ARG A 201 -21.97 -4.57 -8.02
C ARG A 201 -21.07 -5.81 -8.08
N ARG A 202 -21.56 -6.94 -7.57
CA ARG A 202 -20.94 -8.29 -7.69
C ARG A 202 -19.45 -8.32 -7.33
N GLY A 203 -19.07 -7.71 -6.20
CA GLY A 203 -17.66 -7.69 -5.78
C GLY A 203 -16.78 -6.67 -6.49
N HIS A 204 -17.38 -5.70 -7.19
CA HIS A 204 -16.67 -4.58 -7.80
C HIS A 204 -17.21 -3.27 -7.27
N ILE A 205 -16.30 -2.38 -6.89
CA ILE A 205 -16.60 -0.99 -6.54
C ILE A 205 -16.08 -0.11 -7.66
N THR A 206 -16.97 0.69 -8.25
CA THR A 206 -16.58 1.75 -9.18
C THR A 206 -16.80 3.09 -8.48
N VAL A 207 -15.77 3.93 -8.38
CA VAL A 207 -15.91 5.31 -7.91
C VAL A 207 -16.42 6.16 -9.06
N LEU A 208 -17.57 6.81 -8.84
CA LEU A 208 -18.26 7.66 -9.82
C LEU A 208 -17.91 9.13 -9.64
N ASP A 209 -17.73 9.55 -8.37
CA ASP A 209 -17.42 10.93 -7.99
C ASP A 209 -16.31 10.97 -6.95
N ARG A 210 -15.05 11.08 -7.43
CA ARG A 210 -13.88 11.22 -6.57
C ARG A 210 -13.90 12.52 -5.76
N PRO A 211 -14.19 13.71 -6.33
CA PRO A 211 -14.32 14.94 -5.55
C PRO A 211 -15.34 14.84 -4.42
N GLY A 212 -16.46 14.19 -4.63
CA GLY A 212 -17.46 13.94 -3.60
C GLY A 212 -16.95 13.02 -2.48
N LEU A 213 -16.12 12.02 -2.77
CA LEU A 213 -15.44 11.21 -1.75
C LEU A 213 -14.43 12.05 -0.96
N GLU A 214 -13.67 12.93 -1.64
CA GLU A 214 -12.68 13.83 -1.01
C GLU A 214 -13.34 14.86 -0.07
N GLN A 215 -14.58 15.25 -0.33
CA GLN A 215 -15.37 16.11 0.58
C GLN A 215 -15.91 15.37 1.79
N ARG A 216 -16.14 14.06 1.68
CA ARG A 216 -16.68 13.22 2.79
C ARG A 216 -15.62 12.58 3.66
N VAL A 217 -14.41 12.40 3.15
CA VAL A 217 -13.35 11.78 3.91
C VAL A 217 -12.91 12.65 5.08
N CYS A 218 -12.36 12.01 6.13
CA CYS A 218 -11.72 12.73 7.22
C CYS A 218 -10.33 13.26 6.80
N GLU A 219 -9.79 14.17 7.60
CA GLU A 219 -8.46 14.77 7.45
C GLU A 219 -7.32 13.75 7.35
N CYS A 220 -7.52 12.53 7.86
CA CYS A 220 -6.51 11.46 7.84
C CYS A 220 -6.00 11.13 6.43
N TYR A 221 -6.87 11.23 5.41
CA TYR A 221 -6.47 11.06 4.02
C TYR A 221 -5.47 12.14 3.57
N ALA A 222 -5.81 13.40 3.81
CA ALA A 222 -4.97 14.53 3.41
C ALA A 222 -3.62 14.54 4.12
N VAL A 223 -3.58 14.14 5.41
CA VAL A 223 -2.33 14.03 6.18
C VAL A 223 -1.41 12.99 5.54
N VAL A 224 -1.93 11.78 5.25
CA VAL A 224 -1.13 10.71 4.62
C VAL A 224 -0.63 11.18 3.24
N LYS A 225 -1.52 11.71 2.39
CA LYS A 225 -1.16 12.17 1.05
C LYS A 225 -0.05 13.23 1.08
N LYS A 226 -0.21 14.27 1.89
CA LYS A 226 0.78 15.35 2.04
C LYS A 226 2.14 14.84 2.52
N GLU A 227 2.15 13.84 3.41
CA GLU A 227 3.39 13.30 3.94
C GLU A 227 4.12 12.45 2.89
N TYR A 228 3.41 11.63 2.11
CA TYR A 228 3.99 10.94 0.97
C TYR A 228 4.56 11.93 -0.06
N ASP A 229 3.77 12.93 -0.45
CA ASP A 229 4.19 13.97 -1.41
C ASP A 229 5.45 14.70 -0.89
N ARG A 230 5.51 15.07 0.41
CA ARG A 230 6.65 15.78 1.01
C ARG A 230 7.92 14.94 1.07
N LEU A 231 7.80 13.67 1.44
CA LEU A 231 8.96 12.80 1.71
C LEU A 231 9.50 12.11 0.46
N LEU A 232 8.64 11.86 -0.54
CA LEU A 232 8.98 11.12 -1.74
C LEU A 232 9.00 11.99 -3.00
N ALA A 233 8.62 13.28 -2.91
CA ALA A 233 8.90 14.22 -4.00
C ALA A 233 10.37 14.09 -4.38
N ALA A 234 10.66 13.94 -5.66
CA ALA A 234 12.02 13.89 -6.18
C ALA A 234 12.80 15.07 -5.59
N THR A 235 13.83 14.79 -4.80
CA THR A 235 14.79 15.80 -4.40
C THR A 235 15.53 16.21 -5.66
N ALA A 236 15.04 17.24 -6.35
CA ALA A 236 15.83 18.00 -7.31
C ALA A 236 17.03 18.55 -6.53
N SER A 237 18.16 17.92 -6.67
CA SER A 237 19.47 18.38 -6.19
C SER A 237 20.46 18.24 -7.32
#